data_1a8e13f3cbf891fce7fcb4a3a4a6a7ab
#
_entry.id   1a8e13f3cbf891fce7fcb4a3a4a6a7ab
#
_cell.length_a   1.000
_cell.length_b   1.000
_cell.length_c   1.000
_cell.angle_alpha   90.00
_cell.angle_beta   90.00
_cell.angle_gamma   90.00
#
_symmetry.space_group_name_H-M   'P 1'
#
loop_
_entity.id
_entity.type
_entity.pdbx_description
1 polymer ?
#
loop_
_entity_poly.entity_id
_entity_poly.type
_entity_poly.pdbx_seq_one_letter_code
_entity_poly.pdbx_strand_id
1 'polypeptide(L)'
;MSLTPQSNWQVWVGQLDLESDQCWQVAIGEKELHWHEFQDSFKCIAAAGGRVENEDDHILMIYRRDKWDLPKGKVDKGESIHQAAVREVMEECGLQYVERGVKLGVIYHMYFHKEKWVLKDTHWYKMRASKNEILIPQIEEDITAIEWVDPQTHPWKTNTFPSIEDVMSW
;
A
#
# COMPACT_ATOMS: atom_id res chain seq x y z
N MET A 1 0.12 22.87 9.67
CA MET A 1 -0.41 23.93 8.81
C MET A 1 -1.89 23.70 8.65
N SER A 2 -2.76 24.66 8.88
CA SER A 2 -4.21 24.53 8.66
C SER A 2 -4.55 24.99 7.26
N LEU A 3 -5.18 24.13 6.46
CA LEU A 3 -5.56 24.42 5.09
C LEU A 3 -7.01 24.90 5.05
N THR A 4 -7.28 25.93 4.28
CA THR A 4 -8.64 26.45 4.10
C THR A 4 -9.25 25.90 2.80
N PRO A 5 -10.60 25.76 2.71
CA PRO A 5 -11.30 25.17 1.57
C PRO A 5 -11.09 25.87 0.21
N GLN A 6 -10.51 27.07 0.20
CA GLN A 6 -10.23 27.83 -1.03
C GLN A 6 -8.82 27.60 -1.59
N SER A 7 -8.04 26.70 -0.99
CA SER A 7 -6.68 26.41 -1.42
C SER A 7 -6.69 25.55 -2.69
N ASN A 8 -5.92 25.95 -3.70
CA ASN A 8 -5.63 25.04 -4.82
C ASN A 8 -4.69 23.95 -4.31
N TRP A 9 -5.23 22.79 -4.01
CA TRP A 9 -4.53 21.65 -3.43
C TRP A 9 -3.30 21.22 -4.25
N GLN A 10 -3.39 21.27 -5.60
CA GLN A 10 -2.27 20.91 -6.47
C GLN A 10 -1.11 21.88 -6.36
N VAL A 11 -1.38 23.20 -6.25
CA VAL A 11 -0.35 24.21 -6.03
C VAL A 11 0.31 24.03 -4.67
N TRP A 12 -0.49 23.76 -3.65
CA TRP A 12 0.02 23.54 -2.31
C TRP A 12 0.92 22.29 -2.24
N VAL A 13 0.47 21.17 -2.81
CA VAL A 13 1.28 19.94 -2.88
C VAL A 13 2.56 20.15 -3.66
N GLY A 14 2.52 20.92 -4.76
CA GLY A 14 3.71 21.27 -5.53
C GLY A 14 4.74 22.13 -4.78
N GLN A 15 4.37 22.71 -3.62
CA GLN A 15 5.28 23.45 -2.73
C GLN A 15 5.89 22.60 -1.63
N LEU A 16 5.39 21.36 -1.46
CA LEU A 16 5.98 20.43 -0.50
C LEU A 16 7.30 19.88 -1.07
N ASP A 17 8.30 19.79 -0.21
CA ASP A 17 9.52 19.06 -0.53
C ASP A 17 9.23 17.57 -0.46
N LEU A 18 8.83 16.98 -1.60
CA LEU A 18 8.48 15.57 -1.73
C LEU A 18 9.69 14.67 -2.02
N GLU A 19 10.88 15.27 -2.19
CA GLU A 19 12.14 14.52 -2.31
C GLU A 19 12.71 14.13 -0.94
N SER A 20 12.22 14.78 0.13
CA SER A 20 12.56 14.38 1.49
C SER A 20 11.70 13.20 1.96
N ASP A 21 12.30 12.25 2.68
CA ASP A 21 11.59 11.15 3.36
C ASP A 21 10.68 11.64 4.52
N GLN A 22 10.20 12.89 4.47
CA GLN A 22 9.36 13.48 5.49
C GLN A 22 7.92 13.02 5.34
N CYS A 23 7.36 12.49 6.43
CA CYS A 23 5.94 12.24 6.55
C CYS A 23 5.19 13.56 6.79
N TRP A 24 4.23 13.89 5.92
CA TRP A 24 3.41 15.08 6.06
C TRP A 24 2.06 14.73 6.69
N GLN A 25 1.77 15.33 7.84
CA GLN A 25 0.44 15.27 8.42
C GLN A 25 -0.38 16.48 7.95
N VAL A 26 -1.44 16.21 7.21
CA VAL A 26 -2.39 17.23 6.77
C VAL A 26 -3.63 17.16 7.62
N ALA A 27 -3.88 18.20 8.44
CA ALA A 27 -5.13 18.33 9.17
C ALA A 27 -6.18 18.95 8.23
N ILE A 28 -7.14 18.14 7.79
CA ILE A 28 -8.30 18.58 7.00
C ILE A 28 -9.42 18.88 8.01
N GLY A 29 -9.78 20.17 8.15
CA GLY A 29 -10.92 20.58 8.96
C GLY A 29 -12.23 20.06 8.34
N GLU A 30 -13.36 20.01 9.08
CA GLU A 30 -14.66 19.45 8.64
C GLU A 30 -14.53 18.27 7.66
N LYS A 31 -14.12 17.14 8.22
CA LYS A 31 -13.37 16.05 7.59
C LYS A 31 -13.92 15.45 6.30
N GLU A 32 -15.23 15.35 6.10
CA GLU A 32 -15.76 14.60 4.97
C GLU A 32 -15.84 15.42 3.68
N LEU A 33 -16.34 16.65 3.76
CA LEU A 33 -16.51 17.50 2.60
C LEU A 33 -15.16 17.87 1.95
N HIS A 34 -14.22 18.31 2.76
CA HIS A 34 -12.91 18.74 2.26
C HIS A 34 -12.02 17.57 1.80
N TRP A 35 -12.26 16.36 2.31
CA TRP A 35 -11.56 15.17 1.84
C TRP A 35 -11.95 14.82 0.40
N HIS A 36 -13.23 14.89 0.05
CA HIS A 36 -13.68 14.67 -1.33
C HIS A 36 -13.14 15.73 -2.28
N GLU A 37 -13.22 17.01 -1.92
CA GLU A 37 -12.65 18.09 -2.71
C GLU A 37 -11.13 17.92 -2.92
N PHE A 38 -10.42 17.46 -1.90
CA PHE A 38 -9.01 17.13 -2.01
C PHE A 38 -8.79 16.00 -3.01
N GLN A 39 -9.49 14.89 -2.89
CA GLN A 39 -9.38 13.75 -3.80
C GLN A 39 -9.71 14.14 -5.25
N ASP A 40 -10.77 14.91 -5.47
CA ASP A 40 -11.21 15.36 -6.79
C ASP A 40 -10.18 16.25 -7.50
N SER A 41 -9.27 16.83 -6.74
CA SER A 41 -8.17 17.65 -7.31
C SER A 41 -7.04 16.81 -7.92
N PHE A 42 -7.05 15.50 -7.77
CA PHE A 42 -5.98 14.60 -8.20
C PHE A 42 -6.49 13.50 -9.12
N LYS A 43 -5.56 12.90 -9.87
CA LYS A 43 -5.84 11.60 -10.50
C LYS A 43 -5.79 10.52 -9.44
N CYS A 44 -6.93 9.99 -9.02
CA CYS A 44 -6.99 8.89 -8.06
C CYS A 44 -6.67 7.55 -8.71
N ILE A 45 -5.89 6.72 -8.01
CA ILE A 45 -5.59 5.33 -8.36
C ILE A 45 -5.80 4.48 -7.13
N ALA A 46 -6.79 3.58 -7.17
CA ALA A 46 -7.00 2.61 -6.12
C ALA A 46 -6.06 1.41 -6.28
N ALA A 47 -5.54 0.94 -5.15
CA ALA A 47 -4.77 -0.28 -5.03
C ALA A 47 -5.21 -1.06 -3.79
N ALA A 48 -4.93 -2.35 -3.77
CA ALA A 48 -5.25 -3.18 -2.62
C ALA A 48 -4.20 -4.29 -2.45
N GLY A 49 -4.03 -4.75 -1.21
CA GLY A 49 -3.10 -5.82 -0.89
C GLY A 49 -3.30 -6.37 0.51
N GLY A 50 -2.37 -7.20 0.95
CA GLY A 50 -2.51 -7.91 2.21
C GLY A 50 -1.25 -7.97 3.07
N ARG A 51 -1.46 -7.90 4.39
CA ARG A 51 -0.54 -8.46 5.36
C ARG A 51 -0.97 -9.91 5.59
N VAL A 52 -0.25 -10.84 4.95
CA VAL A 52 -0.58 -12.27 4.96
C VAL A 52 0.21 -12.96 6.05
N GLU A 53 -0.50 -13.65 6.94
CA GLU A 53 0.07 -14.42 8.05
C GLU A 53 -0.07 -15.93 7.76
N ASN A 54 0.92 -16.72 8.12
CA ASN A 54 0.82 -18.18 8.10
C ASN A 54 0.50 -18.78 9.49
N GLU A 55 0.56 -20.10 9.62
CA GLU A 55 0.25 -20.84 10.86
C GLU A 55 1.25 -20.58 12.00
N ASP A 56 2.45 -20.09 11.68
CA ASP A 56 3.52 -19.77 12.64
C ASP A 56 3.56 -18.26 12.95
N ASP A 57 2.53 -17.49 12.54
CA ASP A 57 2.44 -16.03 12.63
C ASP A 57 3.56 -15.29 11.88
N HIS A 58 4.23 -15.95 10.93
CA HIS A 58 5.16 -15.30 10.01
C HIS A 58 4.39 -14.51 8.95
N ILE A 59 4.98 -13.40 8.50
CA ILE A 59 4.40 -12.51 7.50
C ILE A 59 5.02 -12.78 6.14
N LEU A 60 4.18 -12.85 5.10
CA LEU A 60 4.63 -12.95 3.72
C LEU A 60 5.12 -11.58 3.24
N MET A 61 6.38 -11.50 2.93
CA MET A 61 6.98 -10.29 2.37
C MET A 61 7.57 -10.55 1.00
N ILE A 62 7.50 -9.54 0.15
CA ILE A 62 8.13 -9.50 -1.17
C ILE A 62 9.35 -8.59 -1.13
N TYR A 63 10.39 -8.93 -1.90
CA TYR A 63 11.55 -8.06 -2.10
C TYR A 63 11.52 -7.51 -3.51
N ARG A 64 11.36 -6.17 -3.62
CA ARG A 64 11.27 -5.46 -4.89
C ARG A 64 11.96 -4.10 -4.80
N ARG A 65 12.62 -3.68 -5.86
CA ARG A 65 13.30 -2.38 -5.93
C ARG A 65 14.24 -2.16 -4.74
N ASP A 66 14.97 -3.20 -4.39
CA ASP A 66 15.92 -3.24 -3.28
C ASP A 66 15.32 -2.99 -1.89
N LYS A 67 14.01 -3.23 -1.71
CA LYS A 67 13.31 -3.07 -0.43
C LYS A 67 12.33 -4.20 -0.15
N TRP A 68 12.15 -4.50 1.12
CA TRP A 68 11.05 -5.33 1.60
C TRP A 68 9.73 -4.56 1.52
N ASP A 69 8.72 -5.22 1.03
CA ASP A 69 7.38 -4.67 0.82
C ASP A 69 6.32 -5.75 1.11
N LEU A 70 5.05 -5.37 1.17
CA LEU A 70 3.93 -6.29 1.23
C LEU A 70 3.26 -6.39 -0.14
N PRO A 71 2.72 -7.58 -0.51
CA PRO A 71 2.10 -7.79 -1.81
C PRO A 71 0.83 -6.93 -1.99
N LYS A 72 0.75 -6.23 -3.13
CA LYS A 72 -0.34 -5.29 -3.47
C LYS A 72 -0.23 -4.80 -4.90
N GLY A 73 -1.35 -4.58 -5.52
CA GLY A 73 -1.38 -3.96 -6.84
C GLY A 73 -2.61 -3.13 -7.11
N LYS A 74 -2.83 -2.75 -8.36
CA LYS A 74 -3.93 -1.87 -8.75
C LYS A 74 -5.25 -2.60 -8.78
N VAL A 75 -6.32 -1.88 -8.46
CA VAL A 75 -7.69 -2.35 -8.67
C VAL A 75 -8.04 -2.22 -10.15
N ASP A 76 -8.44 -3.31 -10.76
CA ASP A 76 -8.83 -3.36 -12.16
C ASP A 76 -10.23 -2.78 -12.39
N LYS A 77 -10.51 -2.40 -13.65
CA LYS A 77 -11.80 -1.84 -14.01
C LYS A 77 -12.94 -2.87 -13.81
N GLY A 78 -13.88 -2.52 -12.96
CA GLY A 78 -15.03 -3.37 -12.63
C GLY A 78 -14.76 -4.37 -11.51
N GLU A 79 -13.56 -4.37 -10.96
CA GLU A 79 -13.18 -5.17 -9.80
C GLU A 79 -13.48 -4.42 -8.49
N SER A 80 -13.88 -5.13 -7.45
CA SER A 80 -13.97 -4.55 -6.11
C SER A 80 -12.61 -4.51 -5.43
N ILE A 81 -12.42 -3.58 -4.51
CA ILE A 81 -11.21 -3.47 -3.68
C ILE A 81 -10.85 -4.81 -3.01
N HIS A 82 -11.88 -5.54 -2.55
CA HIS A 82 -11.70 -6.84 -1.88
C HIS A 82 -11.17 -7.92 -2.84
N GLN A 83 -11.69 -7.96 -4.07
CA GLN A 83 -11.24 -8.91 -5.08
C GLN A 83 -9.80 -8.59 -5.51
N ALA A 84 -9.51 -7.32 -5.77
CA ALA A 84 -8.17 -6.87 -6.10
C ALA A 84 -7.14 -7.27 -5.03
N ALA A 85 -7.46 -7.07 -3.74
CA ALA A 85 -6.55 -7.41 -2.67
C ALA A 85 -6.15 -8.90 -2.65
N VAL A 86 -7.12 -9.81 -2.88
CA VAL A 86 -6.85 -11.26 -2.94
C VAL A 86 -6.10 -11.62 -4.21
N ARG A 87 -6.56 -11.12 -5.37
CA ARG A 87 -5.95 -11.41 -6.67
C ARG A 87 -4.49 -10.98 -6.68
N GLU A 88 -4.18 -9.76 -6.29
CA GLU A 88 -2.81 -9.21 -6.31
C GLU A 88 -1.88 -10.00 -5.40
N VAL A 89 -2.33 -10.37 -4.19
CA VAL A 89 -1.52 -11.21 -3.29
C VAL A 89 -1.24 -12.57 -3.92
N MET A 90 -2.24 -13.19 -4.55
CA MET A 90 -2.08 -14.48 -5.21
C MET A 90 -1.16 -14.39 -6.43
N GLU A 91 -1.31 -13.35 -7.26
CA GLU A 91 -0.51 -13.14 -8.48
C GLU A 91 0.95 -12.81 -8.15
N GLU A 92 1.20 -11.84 -7.26
CA GLU A 92 2.54 -11.41 -6.90
C GLU A 92 3.35 -12.49 -6.19
N CYS A 93 2.67 -13.39 -5.43
CA CYS A 93 3.32 -14.42 -4.61
C CYS A 93 3.16 -15.86 -5.14
N GLY A 94 2.37 -16.08 -6.19
CA GLY A 94 2.10 -17.41 -6.75
C GLY A 94 1.22 -18.30 -5.87
N LEU A 95 0.51 -17.72 -4.89
CA LEU A 95 -0.36 -18.47 -3.98
C LEU A 95 -1.60 -18.99 -4.70
N GLN A 96 -2.03 -20.20 -4.35
CA GLN A 96 -3.25 -20.80 -4.90
C GLN A 96 -4.50 -20.43 -4.10
N TYR A 97 -4.32 -20.14 -2.82
CA TYR A 97 -5.42 -19.76 -1.93
C TYR A 97 -4.98 -18.75 -0.87
N VAL A 98 -5.81 -17.74 -0.67
CA VAL A 98 -5.63 -16.74 0.39
C VAL A 98 -6.98 -16.47 1.04
N GLU A 99 -7.05 -16.63 2.35
CA GLU A 99 -8.21 -16.23 3.14
C GLU A 99 -8.09 -14.75 3.52
N ARG A 100 -9.05 -13.94 3.05
CA ARG A 100 -9.11 -12.51 3.39
C ARG A 100 -9.87 -12.30 4.70
N GLY A 101 -9.22 -11.66 5.66
CA GLY A 101 -9.81 -11.23 6.92
C GLY A 101 -10.30 -9.78 6.89
N VAL A 102 -10.11 -9.08 8.00
CA VAL A 102 -10.57 -7.70 8.21
C VAL A 102 -9.73 -6.69 7.44
N LYS A 103 -10.33 -5.54 7.13
CA LYS A 103 -9.60 -4.38 6.63
C LYS A 103 -8.76 -3.79 7.76
N LEU A 104 -7.47 -3.57 7.50
CA LEU A 104 -6.53 -2.94 8.43
C LEU A 104 -6.61 -1.41 8.33
N GLY A 105 -6.49 -0.88 7.10
CA GLY A 105 -6.49 0.56 6.89
C GLY A 105 -6.30 0.94 5.44
N VAL A 106 -5.99 2.22 5.21
CA VAL A 106 -5.65 2.78 3.89
C VAL A 106 -4.41 3.65 4.04
N ILE A 107 -3.44 3.43 3.17
CA ILE A 107 -2.27 4.30 3.01
C ILE A 107 -2.45 5.14 1.75
N TYR A 108 -2.18 6.43 1.86
CA TYR A 108 -2.23 7.35 0.74
C TYR A 108 -0.82 7.76 0.32
N HIS A 109 -0.54 7.65 -0.98
CA HIS A 109 0.70 8.12 -1.57
C HIS A 109 0.41 9.17 -2.63
N MET A 110 1.19 10.24 -2.64
CA MET A 110 1.11 11.28 -3.66
C MET A 110 2.42 11.32 -4.45
N TYR A 111 2.30 11.41 -5.76
CA TYR A 111 3.45 11.53 -6.64
C TYR A 111 3.07 12.22 -7.95
N PHE A 112 4.07 12.86 -8.58
CA PHE A 112 3.90 13.51 -9.86
C PHE A 112 4.22 12.54 -11.00
N HIS A 113 3.29 12.34 -11.91
CA HIS A 113 3.45 11.43 -13.04
C HIS A 113 2.73 11.93 -14.29
N LYS A 114 3.46 11.99 -15.42
CA LYS A 114 2.91 12.47 -16.71
C LYS A 114 2.17 13.79 -16.58
N GLU A 115 2.85 14.78 -16.00
CA GLU A 115 2.36 16.15 -15.80
C GLU A 115 1.09 16.28 -14.92
N LYS A 116 0.80 15.25 -14.11
CA LYS A 116 -0.34 15.27 -13.19
C LYS A 116 0.05 14.76 -11.81
N TRP A 117 -0.53 15.36 -10.80
CA TRP A 117 -0.49 14.81 -9.46
C TRP A 117 -1.40 13.61 -9.35
N VAL A 118 -0.87 12.52 -8.82
CA VAL A 118 -1.59 11.26 -8.57
C VAL A 118 -1.72 11.09 -7.07
N LEU A 119 -2.94 10.78 -6.63
CA LEU A 119 -3.24 10.29 -5.29
C LEU A 119 -3.52 8.79 -5.40
N LYS A 120 -2.64 7.97 -4.85
CA LYS A 120 -2.83 6.52 -4.79
C LYS A 120 -3.29 6.12 -3.40
N ASP A 121 -4.47 5.54 -3.28
CA ASP A 121 -4.99 4.93 -2.08
C ASP A 121 -4.75 3.41 -2.11
N THR A 122 -4.00 2.90 -1.15
CA THR A 122 -3.74 1.46 -1.02
C THR A 122 -4.50 0.91 0.18
N HIS A 123 -5.45 0.01 -0.09
CA HIS A 123 -6.28 -0.64 0.90
C HIS A 123 -5.63 -1.93 1.40
N TRP A 124 -5.42 -2.03 2.69
CA TRP A 124 -4.74 -3.15 3.31
C TRP A 124 -5.70 -4.05 4.07
N TYR A 125 -5.50 -5.36 3.94
CA TYR A 125 -6.28 -6.38 4.62
C TYR A 125 -5.37 -7.33 5.38
N LYS A 126 -5.84 -7.77 6.56
CA LYS A 126 -5.28 -8.96 7.20
C LYS A 126 -5.69 -10.17 6.39
N MET A 127 -4.75 -11.08 6.11
CA MET A 127 -5.00 -12.28 5.32
C MET A 127 -4.29 -13.49 5.93
N ARG A 128 -4.71 -14.68 5.53
CA ARG A 128 -4.04 -15.94 5.90
C ARG A 128 -3.79 -16.80 4.69
N ALA A 129 -2.62 -17.45 4.67
CA ALA A 129 -2.29 -18.46 3.68
C ALA A 129 -1.40 -19.54 4.33
N SER A 130 -1.37 -20.74 3.76
CA SER A 130 -0.55 -21.82 4.28
C SER A 130 0.93 -21.60 3.98
N LYS A 131 1.78 -21.83 4.96
CA LYS A 131 3.24 -21.82 4.79
C LYS A 131 3.76 -22.88 3.83
N ASN A 132 2.95 -23.90 3.54
CA ASN A 132 3.33 -25.02 2.67
C ASN A 132 3.07 -24.74 1.18
N GLU A 133 2.47 -23.60 0.82
CA GLU A 133 2.32 -23.23 -0.57
C GLU A 133 3.67 -22.86 -1.21
N ILE A 134 3.78 -23.16 -2.50
CA ILE A 134 4.98 -22.83 -3.28
C ILE A 134 4.91 -21.35 -3.63
N LEU A 135 5.89 -20.59 -3.17
CA LEU A 135 6.00 -19.17 -3.48
C LEU A 135 6.68 -18.97 -4.83
N ILE A 136 6.04 -18.22 -5.73
CA ILE A 136 6.54 -17.93 -7.08
C ILE A 136 6.49 -16.42 -7.28
N PRO A 137 7.66 -15.74 -7.32
CA PRO A 137 7.72 -14.30 -7.56
C PRO A 137 7.20 -13.91 -8.95
N GLN A 138 6.34 -12.88 -9.01
CA GLN A 138 5.95 -12.26 -10.26
C GLN A 138 7.06 -11.30 -10.71
N ILE A 139 7.96 -11.80 -11.56
CA ILE A 139 9.18 -11.08 -12.00
C ILE A 139 8.81 -9.81 -12.78
N GLU A 140 7.69 -9.81 -13.49
CA GLU A 140 7.18 -8.67 -14.26
C GLU A 140 6.86 -7.43 -13.40
N GLU A 141 6.66 -7.64 -12.09
CA GLU A 141 6.44 -6.58 -11.09
C GLU A 141 7.71 -6.22 -10.29
N ASP A 142 8.90 -6.56 -10.83
CA ASP A 142 10.22 -6.34 -10.19
C ASP A 142 10.38 -7.12 -8.85
N ILE A 143 9.59 -8.17 -8.62
CA ILE A 143 9.70 -9.00 -7.41
C ILE A 143 10.80 -10.03 -7.60
N THR A 144 11.85 -9.93 -6.81
CA THR A 144 13.04 -10.79 -6.92
C THR A 144 13.12 -11.85 -5.83
N ALA A 145 12.41 -11.69 -4.73
CA ALA A 145 12.29 -12.69 -3.67
C ALA A 145 10.94 -12.60 -2.95
N ILE A 146 10.50 -13.71 -2.38
CA ILE A 146 9.34 -13.80 -1.50
C ILE A 146 9.72 -14.69 -0.33
N GLU A 147 9.45 -14.23 0.89
CA GLU A 147 9.80 -14.98 2.10
C GLU A 147 8.69 -14.89 3.16
N TRP A 148 8.52 -15.98 3.89
CA TRP A 148 7.84 -15.96 5.17
C TRP A 148 8.82 -15.48 6.24
N VAL A 149 8.63 -14.29 6.76
CA VAL A 149 9.52 -13.68 7.74
C VAL A 149 8.91 -13.67 9.13
N ASP A 150 9.70 -14.01 10.13
CA ASP A 150 9.34 -13.72 11.51
C ASP A 150 9.46 -12.20 11.73
N PRO A 151 8.36 -11.49 12.00
CA PRO A 151 8.37 -10.04 12.10
C PRO A 151 9.22 -9.49 13.24
N GLN A 152 9.59 -10.34 14.23
CA GLN A 152 10.38 -9.94 15.39
C GLN A 152 11.88 -10.09 15.16
N THR A 153 12.31 -11.08 14.40
CA THR A 153 13.73 -11.43 14.24
C THR A 153 14.30 -11.09 12.87
N HIS A 154 13.46 -11.05 11.83
CA HIS A 154 13.93 -10.70 10.49
C HIS A 154 14.22 -9.19 10.37
N PRO A 155 15.35 -8.79 9.74
CA PRO A 155 15.78 -7.39 9.65
C PRO A 155 15.00 -6.56 8.60
N TRP A 156 13.78 -6.91 8.25
CA TRP A 156 12.98 -6.23 7.22
C TRP A 156 12.84 -4.72 7.47
N LYS A 157 12.78 -4.29 8.74
CA LYS A 157 12.67 -2.88 9.13
C LYS A 157 13.86 -2.03 8.70
N THR A 158 15.04 -2.62 8.53
CA THR A 158 16.25 -1.88 8.15
C THR A 158 16.22 -1.47 6.69
N ASN A 159 15.36 -2.10 5.88
CA ASN A 159 15.29 -1.86 4.45
C ASN A 159 13.85 -2.04 3.93
N THR A 160 12.93 -1.20 4.38
CA THR A 160 11.53 -1.17 3.94
C THR A 160 11.06 0.27 3.74
N PHE A 161 9.81 0.44 3.35
CA PHE A 161 9.16 1.75 3.25
C PHE A 161 8.49 2.10 4.60
N PRO A 162 8.53 3.37 5.06
CA PRO A 162 7.86 3.78 6.30
C PRO A 162 6.37 3.38 6.34
N SER A 163 5.68 3.47 5.20
CA SER A 163 4.28 3.05 5.08
C SER A 163 4.04 1.56 5.33
N ILE A 164 5.03 0.70 5.08
CA ILE A 164 4.95 -0.73 5.39
C ILE A 164 5.11 -0.96 6.89
N GLU A 165 5.97 -0.18 7.57
CA GLU A 165 6.07 -0.23 9.04
C GLU A 165 4.72 0.12 9.69
N ASP A 166 3.98 1.11 9.15
CA ASP A 166 2.64 1.45 9.61
C ASP A 166 1.70 0.24 9.47
N VAL A 167 1.62 -0.36 8.28
CA VAL A 167 0.75 -1.53 8.02
C VAL A 167 1.11 -2.71 8.92
N MET A 168 2.38 -2.93 9.19
CA MET A 168 2.85 -4.00 10.07
C MET A 168 2.48 -3.76 11.54
N SER A 169 2.25 -2.53 11.94
CA SER A 169 1.87 -2.14 13.30
C SER A 169 0.35 -2.20 13.59
N TRP A 170 -0.49 -2.27 12.57
CA TRP A 170 -1.97 -2.30 12.67
C TRP A 170 -2.56 -3.59 13.24
#